data_21642f01dea6fe23abf2b9a944fde146
#
_entry.id   21642f01dea6fe23abf2b9a944fde146
#
_cell.length_a   1.000
_cell.length_b   1.000
_cell.length_c   1.000
_cell.angle_alpha   90.00
_cell.angle_beta   90.00
_cell.angle_gamma   90.00
#
_symmetry.space_group_name_H-M   'P 1'
#
loop_
_entity.id
_entity.type
_entity.pdbx_description
1 polymer ?
#
loop_
_entity_poly.entity_id
_entity_poly.type
_entity_poly.pdbx_seq_one_letter_code
_entity_poly.pdbx_strand_id
1 'polypeptide(L)'
;DFNFKEIDKKIFINLDSHHDQNNWGIKNFIKIIDALNIRNKHIFINFSPNKTHFLKYFSKNLLFSKNISFTHKNTISEVIQIIQSCDVVIGNETGPICLASSLRKKVHSIYLPLHTKPESQIINKEINHYNASEISDENLIKKILTSVKD
;
A
#
# COMPACT_ATOMS: atom_id res chain seq x y z
N ASP A 1 0.28 33.19 -9.85
CA ASP A 1 0.57 31.99 -9.05
C ASP A 1 -0.20 30.81 -9.64
N PHE A 2 0.52 29.98 -10.43
CA PHE A 2 -0.04 28.70 -10.85
C PHE A 2 -0.02 27.76 -9.64
N ASN A 3 -1.15 27.62 -8.95
CA ASN A 3 -1.34 26.57 -7.98
C ASN A 3 -1.43 25.23 -8.72
N PHE A 4 -0.28 24.59 -8.92
CA PHE A 4 -0.28 23.19 -9.33
C PHE A 4 -0.93 22.38 -8.19
N LYS A 5 -2.16 21.95 -8.43
CA LYS A 5 -2.80 21.03 -7.51
C LYS A 5 -2.00 19.74 -7.47
N GLU A 6 -1.44 19.44 -6.32
CA GLU A 6 -0.70 18.21 -6.11
C GLU A 6 -1.66 17.02 -6.33
N ILE A 7 -1.30 16.13 -7.24
CA ILE A 7 -2.12 14.97 -7.61
C ILE A 7 -1.32 13.70 -7.34
N ASP A 8 -1.92 12.76 -6.63
CA ASP A 8 -1.35 11.43 -6.44
C ASP A 8 -1.80 10.52 -7.58
N LYS A 9 -0.90 10.17 -8.50
CA LYS A 9 -1.21 9.39 -9.71
C LYS A 9 -0.85 7.93 -9.58
N LYS A 10 0.29 7.62 -8.98
CA LYS A 10 0.84 6.27 -8.88
C LYS A 10 0.88 5.83 -7.42
N ILE A 11 0.31 4.68 -7.16
CA ILE A 11 0.17 4.15 -5.80
C ILE A 11 0.74 2.74 -5.75
N PHE A 12 1.62 2.51 -4.80
CA PHE A 12 2.17 1.20 -4.52
C PHE A 12 1.47 0.61 -3.30
N ILE A 13 0.96 -0.61 -3.43
CA ILE A 13 0.26 -1.31 -2.35
C ILE A 13 0.95 -2.64 -2.09
N ASN A 14 1.44 -2.83 -0.87
CA ASN A 14 2.05 -4.08 -0.44
C ASN A 14 1.05 -4.90 0.38
N LEU A 15 0.67 -6.05 -0.15
CA LEU A 15 -0.30 -6.96 0.49
C LEU A 15 0.35 -7.86 1.52
N ASP A 16 1.65 -8.00 1.47
CA ASP A 16 2.41 -8.96 2.26
C ASP A 16 2.57 -8.54 3.72
N SER A 17 2.86 -9.52 4.56
CA SER A 17 3.28 -9.33 5.95
C SER A 17 4.26 -10.44 6.32
N HIS A 18 5.10 -10.21 7.32
CA HIS A 18 6.04 -11.23 7.80
C HIS A 18 5.32 -12.45 8.37
N HIS A 19 4.19 -12.22 9.01
CA HIS A 19 3.35 -13.26 9.59
C HIS A 19 1.89 -13.00 9.23
N ASP A 20 1.13 -14.04 8.91
CA ASP A 20 -0.28 -13.91 8.53
C ASP A 20 -1.11 -13.21 9.61
N GLN A 21 -0.78 -13.44 10.88
CA GLN A 21 -1.44 -12.78 12.01
C GLN A 21 -1.18 -11.28 12.11
N ASN A 22 -0.17 -10.76 11.41
CA ASN A 22 0.16 -9.33 11.33
C ASN A 22 -0.43 -8.67 10.10
N ASN A 23 -1.17 -9.39 9.29
CA ASN A 23 -1.78 -8.89 8.09
C ASN A 23 -3.13 -8.24 8.40
N TRP A 24 -3.31 -6.98 7.95
CA TRP A 24 -4.59 -6.29 8.07
C TRP A 24 -5.72 -7.01 7.33
N GLY A 25 -5.38 -7.73 6.26
CA GLY A 25 -6.29 -8.56 5.50
C GLY A 25 -6.45 -8.15 4.05
N ILE A 26 -6.35 -9.16 3.17
CA ILE A 26 -6.44 -8.97 1.72
C ILE A 26 -7.75 -8.28 1.30
N LYS A 27 -8.87 -8.61 1.94
CA LYS A 27 -10.17 -8.03 1.60
C LYS A 27 -10.22 -6.53 1.82
N ASN A 28 -9.56 -6.04 2.87
CA ASN A 28 -9.46 -4.61 3.16
C ASN A 28 -8.64 -3.89 2.10
N PHE A 29 -7.49 -4.46 1.71
CA PHE A 29 -6.67 -3.91 0.64
C PHE A 29 -7.40 -3.90 -0.70
N ILE A 30 -8.17 -4.94 -1.02
CA ILE A 30 -8.95 -4.98 -2.27
C ILE A 30 -9.98 -3.87 -2.32
N LYS A 31 -10.63 -3.54 -1.21
CA LYS A 31 -11.56 -2.40 -1.16
C LYS A 31 -10.86 -1.08 -1.49
N ILE A 32 -9.64 -0.88 -0.99
CA ILE A 32 -8.83 0.29 -1.33
C ILE A 32 -8.45 0.27 -2.81
N ILE A 33 -7.98 -0.85 -3.31
CA ILE A 33 -7.55 -1.01 -4.72
C ILE A 33 -8.72 -0.72 -5.67
N ASP A 34 -9.88 -1.29 -5.38
CA ASP A 34 -11.07 -1.09 -6.21
C ASP A 34 -11.49 0.38 -6.26
N ALA A 35 -11.54 1.04 -5.13
CA ALA A 35 -11.87 2.46 -5.05
C ALA A 35 -10.85 3.33 -5.80
N LEU A 36 -9.56 3.06 -5.68
CA LEU A 36 -8.52 3.79 -6.39
C LEU A 36 -8.56 3.52 -7.89
N ASN A 37 -8.90 2.30 -8.30
CA ASN A 37 -9.07 1.96 -9.72
C ASN A 37 -10.22 2.73 -10.35
N ILE A 38 -11.34 2.88 -9.63
CA ILE A 38 -12.48 3.71 -10.05
C ILE A 38 -12.05 5.17 -10.23
N ARG A 39 -11.13 5.65 -9.41
CA ARG A 39 -10.55 7.00 -9.49
C ARG A 39 -9.45 7.13 -10.55
N ASN A 40 -9.26 6.12 -11.39
CA ASN A 40 -8.24 6.05 -12.45
C ASN A 40 -6.79 6.22 -11.94
N LYS A 41 -6.51 5.81 -10.72
CA LYS A 41 -5.15 5.75 -10.21
C LYS A 41 -4.41 4.56 -10.81
N HIS A 42 -3.12 4.71 -11.08
CA HIS A 42 -2.27 3.59 -11.47
C HIS A 42 -1.77 2.90 -10.21
N ILE A 43 -2.06 1.61 -10.07
CA ILE A 43 -1.81 0.85 -8.84
C ILE A 43 -0.83 -0.27 -9.12
N PHE A 44 0.28 -0.28 -8.37
CA PHE A 44 1.26 -1.36 -8.35
C PHE A 44 1.00 -2.23 -7.12
N ILE A 45 0.68 -3.48 -7.34
CA ILE A 45 0.34 -4.43 -6.26
C ILE A 45 1.49 -5.40 -6.08
N ASN A 46 2.03 -5.45 -4.87
CA ASN A 46 3.18 -6.28 -4.51
C ASN A 46 2.86 -7.30 -3.43
N PHE A 47 3.43 -8.46 -3.56
CA PHE A 47 3.48 -9.53 -2.56
C PHE A 47 4.65 -10.46 -2.90
N SER A 48 5.05 -11.32 -1.97
CA SER A 48 6.14 -12.29 -2.19
C SER A 48 5.80 -13.26 -3.33
N PRO A 49 6.78 -13.67 -4.15
CA PRO A 49 6.53 -14.56 -5.30
C PRO A 49 5.86 -15.90 -4.95
N ASN A 50 6.02 -16.37 -3.71
CA ASN A 50 5.40 -17.62 -3.23
C ASN A 50 3.97 -17.42 -2.72
N LYS A 51 3.43 -16.20 -2.73
CA LYS A 51 2.08 -15.87 -2.24
C LYS A 51 1.09 -15.58 -3.36
N THR A 52 1.23 -16.25 -4.49
CA THR A 52 0.33 -16.09 -5.65
C THR A 52 -1.13 -16.42 -5.35
N HIS A 53 -1.41 -17.10 -4.24
CA HIS A 53 -2.77 -17.35 -3.77
C HIS A 53 -3.56 -16.06 -3.50
N PHE A 54 -2.91 -14.93 -3.30
CA PHE A 54 -3.60 -13.65 -3.18
C PHE A 54 -4.41 -13.29 -4.43
N LEU A 55 -3.97 -13.74 -5.61
CA LEU A 55 -4.62 -13.44 -6.88
C LEU A 55 -6.07 -13.94 -6.94
N LYS A 56 -6.39 -15.02 -6.23
CA LYS A 56 -7.75 -15.58 -6.21
C LYS A 56 -8.81 -14.65 -5.59
N TYR A 57 -8.38 -13.68 -4.80
CA TYR A 57 -9.30 -12.71 -4.19
C TYR A 57 -9.67 -11.54 -5.09
N PHE A 58 -8.95 -11.38 -6.21
CA PHE A 58 -9.19 -10.30 -7.16
C PHE A 58 -10.28 -10.67 -8.15
N SER A 59 -11.23 -9.76 -8.40
CA SER A 59 -12.20 -9.91 -9.47
C SER A 59 -11.51 -9.87 -10.84
N LYS A 60 -12.17 -10.41 -11.86
CA LYS A 60 -11.67 -10.32 -13.24
C LYS A 60 -11.48 -8.86 -13.67
N ASN A 61 -12.37 -7.98 -13.28
CA ASN A 61 -12.26 -6.56 -13.59
C ASN A 61 -10.98 -5.94 -13.06
N LEU A 62 -10.56 -6.30 -11.84
CA LEU A 62 -9.29 -5.83 -11.27
C LEU A 62 -8.10 -6.51 -11.92
N LEU A 63 -8.13 -7.84 -12.13
CA LEU A 63 -7.02 -8.59 -12.74
C LEU A 63 -6.68 -8.11 -14.15
N PHE A 64 -7.68 -7.69 -14.93
CA PHE A 64 -7.51 -7.25 -16.31
C PHE A 64 -7.58 -5.74 -16.48
N SER A 65 -7.65 -4.98 -15.41
CA SER A 65 -7.60 -3.53 -15.48
C SER A 65 -6.24 -3.04 -16.00
N LYS A 66 -6.26 -2.15 -16.98
CA LYS A 66 -5.03 -1.52 -17.49
C LYS A 66 -4.34 -0.62 -16.47
N ASN A 67 -5.04 -0.23 -15.42
CA ASN A 67 -4.50 0.62 -14.36
C ASN A 67 -3.78 -0.17 -13.27
N ILE A 68 -3.82 -1.50 -13.30
CA ILE A 68 -3.26 -2.37 -12.27
C ILE A 68 -2.09 -3.14 -12.83
N SER A 69 -0.97 -3.11 -12.11
CA SER A 69 0.24 -3.86 -12.41
C SER A 69 0.66 -4.67 -11.17
N PHE A 70 0.92 -5.95 -11.35
CA PHE A 70 1.42 -6.83 -10.29
C PHE A 70 2.94 -6.91 -10.35
N THR A 71 3.60 -6.74 -9.21
CA THR A 71 5.07 -6.64 -9.13
C THR A 71 5.74 -7.84 -8.47
N HIS A 72 4.98 -8.87 -8.10
CA HIS A 72 5.50 -10.05 -7.38
C HIS A 72 6.55 -10.87 -8.15
N LYS A 73 6.63 -10.71 -9.47
CA LYS A 73 7.63 -11.36 -10.34
C LYS A 73 8.84 -10.47 -10.64
N ASN A 74 8.81 -9.23 -10.21
CA ASN A 74 9.91 -8.30 -10.42
C ASN A 74 11.07 -8.59 -9.45
N THR A 75 12.28 -8.19 -9.85
CA THR A 75 13.44 -8.21 -8.96
C THR A 75 13.31 -7.15 -7.88
N ILE A 76 14.08 -7.29 -6.79
CA ILE A 76 14.12 -6.28 -5.72
C ILE A 76 14.51 -4.91 -6.28
N SER A 77 15.49 -4.87 -7.18
CA SER A 77 15.92 -3.62 -7.83
C SER A 77 14.79 -2.95 -8.60
N GLU A 78 14.01 -3.73 -9.36
CA GLU A 78 12.85 -3.22 -10.10
C GLU A 78 11.75 -2.71 -9.15
N VAL A 79 11.49 -3.43 -8.06
CA VAL A 79 10.51 -2.99 -7.04
C VAL A 79 10.93 -1.68 -6.40
N ILE A 80 12.20 -1.51 -6.10
CA ILE A 80 12.74 -0.24 -5.56
C ILE A 80 12.49 0.91 -6.54
N GLN A 81 12.75 0.71 -7.82
CA GLN A 81 12.50 1.71 -8.86
C GLN A 81 11.01 2.07 -8.96
N ILE A 82 10.14 1.08 -8.87
CA ILE A 82 8.69 1.29 -8.87
C ILE A 82 8.27 2.13 -7.68
N ILE A 83 8.73 1.80 -6.47
CA ILE A 83 8.44 2.57 -5.26
C ILE A 83 8.92 4.02 -5.41
N GLN A 84 10.10 4.23 -5.94
CA GLN A 84 10.64 5.57 -6.19
C GLN A 84 9.75 6.38 -7.14
N SER A 85 9.09 5.74 -8.09
CA SER A 85 8.21 6.39 -9.06
C SER A 85 6.80 6.67 -8.52
N CYS A 86 6.43 6.07 -7.40
CA CYS A 86 5.09 6.19 -6.82
C CYS A 86 4.94 7.45 -5.97
N ASP A 87 3.72 7.98 -5.93
CA ASP A 87 3.36 9.15 -5.12
C ASP A 87 2.96 8.74 -3.70
N VAL A 88 2.33 7.59 -3.55
CA VAL A 88 1.82 7.05 -2.27
C VAL A 88 2.16 5.58 -2.15
N VAL A 89 2.51 5.14 -0.95
CA VAL A 89 2.77 3.74 -0.60
C VAL A 89 1.88 3.33 0.56
N ILE A 90 1.17 2.23 0.40
CA ILE A 90 0.22 1.71 1.39
C ILE A 90 0.53 0.24 1.65
N GLY A 91 0.50 -0.19 2.88
CA GLY A 91 0.65 -1.62 3.19
C GLY A 91 0.82 -1.94 4.65
N ASN A 92 0.89 -3.24 4.93
CA ASN A 92 1.31 -3.74 6.22
C ASN A 92 2.76 -3.35 6.50
N GLU A 93 3.10 -3.18 7.76
CA GLU A 93 4.47 -2.89 8.20
C GLU A 93 5.42 -4.01 7.76
N THR A 94 6.26 -3.74 6.76
CA THR A 94 7.15 -4.70 6.10
C THR A 94 8.38 -4.00 5.53
N GLY A 95 9.28 -4.77 4.92
CA GLY A 95 10.47 -4.24 4.24
C GLY A 95 10.17 -3.17 3.19
N PRO A 96 9.25 -3.40 2.23
CA PRO A 96 8.88 -2.36 1.26
C PRO A 96 8.35 -1.07 1.89
N ILE A 97 7.62 -1.16 2.99
CA ILE A 97 7.15 0.02 3.74
C ILE A 97 8.32 0.75 4.40
N CYS A 98 9.24 0.03 5.02
CA CYS A 98 10.45 0.60 5.60
C CYS A 98 11.30 1.31 4.53
N LEU A 99 11.44 0.70 3.36
CA LEU A 99 12.15 1.29 2.23
C LEU A 99 11.47 2.60 1.78
N ALA A 100 10.16 2.57 1.55
CA ALA A 100 9.40 3.75 1.15
C ALA A 100 9.53 4.88 2.18
N SER A 101 9.51 4.53 3.45
CA SER A 101 9.74 5.46 4.56
C SER A 101 11.12 6.10 4.49
N SER A 102 12.16 5.31 4.23
CA SER A 102 13.53 5.82 4.09
C SER A 102 13.70 6.73 2.87
N LEU A 103 12.92 6.51 1.81
CA LEU A 103 12.88 7.34 0.61
C LEU A 103 12.00 8.60 0.78
N ARG A 104 11.47 8.83 1.97
CA ARG A 104 10.58 9.95 2.31
C ARG A 104 9.34 10.04 1.44
N LYS A 105 8.81 8.89 1.04
CA LYS A 105 7.53 8.80 0.33
C LYS A 105 6.37 9.08 1.29
N LYS A 106 5.23 9.48 0.74
CA LYS A 106 3.97 9.52 1.48
C LYS A 106 3.54 8.08 1.76
N VAL A 107 3.57 7.67 3.01
CA VAL A 107 3.37 6.27 3.43
C VAL A 107 2.20 6.16 4.39
N HIS A 108 1.36 5.16 4.15
CA HIS A 108 0.34 4.67 5.07
C HIS A 108 0.72 3.27 5.51
N SER A 109 1.27 3.15 6.70
CA SER A 109 1.71 1.89 7.30
C SER A 109 0.65 1.38 8.27
N ILE A 110 0.23 0.13 8.09
CA ILE A 110 -0.81 -0.51 8.91
C ILE A 110 -0.15 -1.61 9.71
N TYR A 111 -0.36 -1.61 11.02
CA TYR A 111 0.19 -2.63 11.91
C TYR A 111 -0.85 -3.13 12.91
N LEU A 112 -0.61 -4.32 13.43
CA LEU A 112 -1.36 -4.90 14.53
C LEU A 112 -0.50 -4.89 15.80
N PRO A 113 -1.09 -4.67 17.00
CA PRO A 113 -0.33 -4.39 18.22
C PRO A 113 0.32 -5.63 18.86
N LEU A 114 0.48 -6.70 18.11
CA LEU A 114 1.14 -7.94 18.60
C LEU A 114 2.65 -7.76 18.79
N HIS A 115 3.21 -6.62 18.38
CA HIS A 115 4.65 -6.36 18.38
C HIS A 115 4.98 -4.93 18.81
N THR A 116 6.25 -4.71 19.09
CA THR A 116 6.91 -3.44 19.37
C THR A 116 6.65 -2.38 18.28
N LYS A 117 7.11 -1.16 18.51
CA LYS A 117 6.99 -0.04 17.58
C LYS A 117 7.29 -0.44 16.14
N PRO A 118 6.48 0.03 15.16
CA PRO A 118 6.77 -0.19 13.75
C PRO A 118 8.18 0.29 13.37
N GLU A 119 8.94 -0.55 12.66
CA GLU A 119 10.31 -0.23 12.25
C GLU A 119 10.37 1.00 11.35
N SER A 120 9.38 1.19 10.48
CA SER A 120 9.30 2.36 9.61
C SER A 120 9.16 3.66 10.40
N GLN A 121 8.54 3.63 11.58
CA GLN A 121 8.44 4.78 12.47
C GLN A 121 9.80 5.19 13.04
N ILE A 122 10.69 4.24 13.25
CA ILE A 122 12.06 4.51 13.70
C ILE A 122 12.84 5.22 12.59
N ILE A 123 12.63 4.84 11.34
CA ILE A 123 13.29 5.39 10.16
C ILE A 123 12.77 6.80 9.84
N ASN A 124 11.46 6.98 9.84
CA ASN A 124 10.82 8.26 9.51
C ASN A 124 9.55 8.44 10.34
N LYS A 125 9.57 9.41 11.25
CA LYS A 125 8.45 9.70 12.16
C LYS A 125 7.30 10.44 11.49
N GLU A 126 7.49 10.95 10.28
CA GLU A 126 6.49 11.75 9.56
C GLU A 126 5.48 10.91 8.78
N ILE A 127 5.70 9.61 8.66
CA ILE A 127 4.76 8.73 7.96
C ILE A 127 3.52 8.46 8.80
N ASN A 128 2.41 8.13 8.13
CA ASN A 128 1.17 7.77 8.80
C ASN A 128 1.20 6.31 9.25
N HIS A 129 1.11 6.08 10.54
CA HIS A 129 1.01 4.76 11.15
C HIS A 129 -0.38 4.54 11.70
N TYR A 130 -0.97 3.40 11.37
CA TYR A 130 -2.31 3.03 11.84
C TYR A 130 -2.24 1.72 12.61
N ASN A 131 -2.70 1.77 13.86
CA ASN A 131 -2.93 0.57 14.66
C ASN A 131 -4.32 0.03 14.29
N ALA A 132 -4.35 -1.09 13.55
CA ALA A 132 -5.59 -1.66 13.05
C ALA A 132 -6.52 -2.20 14.16
N SER A 133 -6.04 -2.34 15.40
CA SER A 133 -6.88 -2.71 16.54
C SER A 133 -7.65 -1.54 17.15
N GLU A 134 -7.22 -0.30 16.88
CA GLU A 134 -7.79 0.92 17.48
C GLU A 134 -8.79 1.64 16.57
N ILE A 135 -8.89 1.23 15.32
CA ILE A 135 -9.77 1.84 14.32
C ILE A 135 -10.49 0.74 13.55
N SER A 136 -11.78 0.93 13.25
CA SER A 136 -12.52 -0.02 12.41
C SER A 136 -11.93 -0.07 11.01
N ASP A 137 -12.03 -1.24 10.35
CA ASP A 137 -11.52 -1.41 8.99
C ASP A 137 -12.16 -0.40 8.04
N GLU A 138 -13.47 -0.18 8.15
CA GLU A 138 -14.20 0.78 7.32
C GLU A 138 -13.66 2.21 7.48
N ASN A 139 -13.44 2.65 8.71
CA ASN A 139 -12.91 3.99 9.00
C ASN A 139 -11.47 4.13 8.54
N LEU A 140 -10.65 3.10 8.68
CA LEU A 140 -9.28 3.10 8.22
C LEU A 140 -9.20 3.19 6.68
N ILE A 141 -10.00 2.40 5.98
CA ILE A 141 -10.12 2.47 4.51
C ILE A 141 -10.50 3.90 4.08
N LYS A 142 -11.52 4.47 4.69
CA LYS A 142 -11.98 5.82 4.39
C LYS A 142 -10.88 6.87 4.63
N LYS A 143 -10.16 6.75 5.72
CA LYS A 143 -9.07 7.64 6.08
C LYS A 143 -7.94 7.62 5.05
N ILE A 144 -7.53 6.43 4.63
CA ILE A 144 -6.50 6.24 3.61
C ILE A 144 -6.96 6.81 2.26
N LEU A 145 -8.17 6.47 1.83
CA LEU A 145 -8.72 6.95 0.55
C LEU A 145 -8.87 8.48 0.52
N THR A 146 -9.26 9.08 1.63
CA THR A 146 -9.37 10.55 1.73
C THR A 146 -8.01 11.24 1.62
N SER A 147 -6.93 10.59 2.04
CA SER A 147 -5.58 11.13 1.99
C SER A 147 -4.98 11.16 0.58
N VAL A 148 -5.47 10.31 -0.33
CA VAL A 148 -4.99 10.24 -1.71
C VAL A 148 -5.59 11.40 -2.50
N LYS A 149 -4.73 12.25 -3.03
CA LYS A 149 -5.13 13.48 -3.74
C LYS A 149 -5.52 13.20 -5.20
N ASP A 150 -6.62 13.75 -5.60
CA ASP A 150 -7.13 13.70 -6.98
C ASP A 150 -6.58 14.84 -7.86
#